data_445dd18139cb80f5c2c144d471c0c3b0
#
_entry.id   445dd18139cb80f5c2c144d471c0c3b0
#
_cell.length_a   1.000
_cell.length_b   1.000
_cell.length_c   1.000
_cell.angle_alpha   90.00
_cell.angle_beta   90.00
_cell.angle_gamma   90.00
#
_symmetry.space_group_name_H-M   'P 1'
#
loop_
_entity.id
_entity.type
_entity.pdbx_description
1 polymer ?
#
loop_
_entity_poly.entity_id
_entity_poly.type
_entity_poly.pdbx_seq_one_letter_code
_entity_poly.pdbx_strand_id
1 'polypeptide(L)'
;MTASMAFYADAATTVRLNRYGTRRAPILTLDGEGHSLAISAFDRIPIADHLSFARELASACAEYVKALEICVSATADGGQEPDEER
;
A
#
# COMPACT_ATOMS: atom_id res chain seq x y z
N MET A 1 9.48 15.17 -16.17
CA MET A 1 10.17 13.96 -15.78
C MET A 1 9.30 13.08 -14.89
N THR A 2 9.30 11.80 -15.10
CA THR A 2 8.48 10.91 -14.33
C THR A 2 9.31 9.84 -13.71
N ALA A 3 8.86 9.35 -12.59
CA ALA A 3 9.52 8.22 -11.93
C ALA A 3 8.43 7.24 -11.56
N SER A 4 8.74 5.98 -11.61
CA SER A 4 7.78 5.00 -11.14
C SER A 4 8.51 3.93 -10.37
N MET A 5 7.81 3.34 -9.42
CA MET A 5 8.37 2.28 -8.64
C MET A 5 7.31 1.26 -8.39
N ALA A 6 7.74 0.05 -8.12
CA ALA A 6 6.82 -1.02 -7.80
C ALA A 6 7.33 -1.74 -6.58
N PHE A 7 6.40 -2.14 -5.73
CA PHE A 7 6.75 -2.92 -4.56
C PHE A 7 5.97 -4.22 -4.66
N TYR A 8 6.67 -5.33 -4.73
CA TYR A 8 6.03 -6.62 -4.89
C TYR A 8 5.90 -7.28 -3.51
N ALA A 9 4.67 -7.42 -3.07
CA ALA A 9 4.40 -7.96 -1.75
C ALA A 9 4.11 -9.44 -1.83
N ASP A 10 4.53 -10.16 -0.81
CA ASP A 10 4.26 -11.59 -0.73
C ASP A 10 3.93 -11.94 0.72
N ALA A 11 3.91 -13.22 1.02
CA ALA A 11 3.52 -13.66 2.36
C ALA A 11 4.47 -13.18 3.44
N ALA A 12 5.70 -12.86 3.07
CA ALA A 12 6.69 -12.41 4.03
C ALA A 12 6.65 -10.89 4.24
N THR A 13 5.85 -10.18 3.46
CA THR A 13 5.79 -8.73 3.57
C THR A 13 5.00 -8.34 4.81
N THR A 14 5.53 -7.40 5.57
CA THR A 14 4.82 -6.90 6.75
C THR A 14 4.54 -5.42 6.59
N VAL A 15 3.50 -4.98 7.26
CA VAL A 15 3.09 -3.58 7.24
C VAL A 15 3.21 -3.05 8.65
N ARG A 16 3.93 -1.98 8.83
CA ARG A 16 4.13 -1.41 10.16
C ARG A 16 3.75 0.04 10.16
N LEU A 17 3.23 0.49 11.28
CA LEU A 17 2.90 1.89 11.45
C LEU A 17 3.67 2.39 12.66
N ASN A 18 4.51 3.39 12.45
CA ASN A 18 5.26 4.01 13.54
C ASN A 18 4.59 5.33 13.89
N ARG A 19 4.16 5.47 15.11
CA ARG A 19 3.46 6.66 15.56
C ARG A 19 4.35 7.46 16.48
N TYR A 20 4.27 8.75 16.35
CA TYR A 20 5.09 9.67 17.15
C TYR A 20 4.24 10.66 17.90
N GLY A 21 2.97 10.35 18.13
CA GLY A 21 2.06 11.24 18.84
C GLY A 21 1.82 12.49 18.04
N THR A 22 1.96 13.65 18.68
CA THR A 22 1.79 14.90 17.98
C THR A 22 3.11 15.54 17.62
N ARG A 23 4.22 14.84 17.85
CA ARG A 23 5.53 15.44 17.60
C ARG A 23 5.86 15.47 16.14
N ARG A 24 5.43 14.46 15.41
CA ARG A 24 5.67 14.42 13.99
C ARG A 24 4.70 13.42 13.38
N ALA A 25 4.57 13.48 12.07
CA ALA A 25 3.65 12.61 11.37
C ALA A 25 4.08 11.16 11.47
N PRO A 26 3.14 10.24 11.49
CA PRO A 26 3.49 8.83 11.53
C PRO A 26 4.07 8.38 10.20
N ILE A 27 4.75 7.25 10.23
CA ILE A 27 5.37 6.68 9.04
C ILE A 27 4.82 5.28 8.84
N LEU A 28 4.33 5.03 7.64
CA LEU A 28 3.82 3.72 7.27
C LEU A 28 4.90 3.02 6.47
N THR A 29 5.27 1.82 6.88
CA THR A 29 6.34 1.09 6.24
C THR A 29 5.87 -0.28 5.78
N LEU A 30 6.25 -0.62 4.57
CA LEU A 30 6.05 -1.96 4.04
C LEU A 30 7.41 -2.61 3.97
N ASP A 31 7.59 -3.72 4.70
CA ASP A 31 8.87 -4.40 4.74
C ASP A 31 8.79 -5.73 4.04
N GLY A 32 9.56 -5.90 3.01
CA GLY A 32 9.71 -7.19 2.34
C GLY A 32 11.10 -7.70 2.56
N GLU A 33 11.40 -8.83 1.96
CA GLU A 33 12.70 -9.41 2.10
C GLU A 33 13.64 -8.70 1.16
N GLY A 34 14.57 -7.98 1.69
CA GLY A 34 15.55 -7.30 0.86
C GLY A 34 15.11 -5.95 0.33
N HIS A 35 13.90 -5.49 0.67
CA HIS A 35 13.46 -4.18 0.21
C HIS A 35 12.38 -3.66 1.13
N SER A 36 12.19 -2.36 1.11
CA SER A 36 11.14 -1.76 1.93
C SER A 36 10.69 -0.45 1.31
N LEU A 37 9.52 -0.02 1.70
CA LEU A 37 8.96 1.24 1.22
C LEU A 37 8.38 1.98 2.41
N ALA A 38 8.74 3.22 2.57
CA ALA A 38 8.21 4.05 3.65
C ALA A 38 7.38 5.16 3.05
N ILE A 39 6.21 5.39 3.64
CA ILE A 39 5.36 6.49 3.25
C ILE A 39 5.32 7.45 4.41
N SER A 40 5.78 8.66 4.20
CA SER A 40 5.84 9.64 5.27
C SER A 40 5.53 11.02 4.73
N ALA A 41 5.21 11.94 5.64
CA ALA A 41 4.92 13.29 5.25
C ALA A 41 6.22 14.08 5.14
N PHE A 42 6.31 14.90 4.12
CA PHE A 42 7.46 15.76 3.95
C PHE A 42 7.23 17.02 4.75
N ASP A 43 8.26 17.55 5.38
CA ASP A 43 8.13 18.65 6.30
C ASP A 43 7.48 19.88 5.70
N ARG A 44 7.68 20.11 4.44
CA ARG A 44 7.17 21.31 3.81
C ARG A 44 5.73 21.20 3.38
N ILE A 45 5.15 20.02 3.49
CA ILE A 45 3.77 19.79 3.04
C ILE A 45 2.86 19.91 4.24
N PRO A 46 1.77 20.67 4.15
CA PRO A 46 0.85 20.74 5.28
C PRO A 46 0.30 19.37 5.63
N ILE A 47 0.15 19.12 6.90
CA ILE A 47 -0.35 17.84 7.37
C ILE A 47 -1.75 17.54 6.82
N ALA A 48 -2.56 18.58 6.63
CA ALA A 48 -3.90 18.39 6.08
C ALA A 48 -3.83 17.81 4.66
N ASP A 49 -2.84 18.24 3.88
CA ASP A 49 -2.70 17.71 2.53
C ASP A 49 -2.27 16.26 2.57
N HIS A 50 -1.39 15.92 3.49
CA HIS A 50 -0.96 14.54 3.62
C HIS A 50 -2.12 13.66 4.11
N LEU A 51 -2.96 14.21 4.98
CA LEU A 51 -4.14 13.47 5.45
C LEU A 51 -5.09 13.18 4.30
N SER A 52 -5.27 14.14 3.41
CA SER A 52 -6.11 13.96 2.26
C SER A 52 -5.60 12.81 1.38
N PHE A 53 -4.29 12.81 1.13
CA PHE A 53 -3.66 11.73 0.40
C PHE A 53 -3.85 10.39 1.12
N ALA A 54 -3.68 10.38 2.45
CA ALA A 54 -3.78 9.14 3.21
C ALA A 54 -5.20 8.58 3.15
N ARG A 55 -6.20 9.44 3.15
CA ARG A 55 -7.58 8.99 3.04
C ARG A 55 -7.87 8.38 1.68
N GLU A 56 -7.32 8.96 0.63
CA GLU A 56 -7.47 8.39 -0.69
C GLU A 56 -6.76 7.05 -0.77
N LEU A 57 -5.60 6.95 -0.16
CA LEU A 57 -4.87 5.69 -0.14
C LEU A 57 -5.68 4.63 0.60
N ALA A 58 -6.26 4.98 1.74
CA ALA A 58 -7.06 4.02 2.50
C ALA A 58 -8.25 3.52 1.70
N SER A 59 -8.90 4.42 0.99
CA SER A 59 -10.05 4.06 0.18
C SER A 59 -9.63 3.13 -0.95
N ALA A 60 -8.54 3.44 -1.61
CA ALA A 60 -8.05 2.60 -2.69
C ALA A 60 -7.62 1.23 -2.16
N CYS A 61 -7.04 1.19 -0.97
CA CYS A 61 -6.63 -0.08 -0.37
C CYS A 61 -7.84 -0.96 -0.07
N ALA A 62 -8.93 -0.36 0.38
CA ALA A 62 -10.14 -1.14 0.65
C ALA A 62 -10.68 -1.77 -0.63
N GLU A 63 -10.66 -1.02 -1.74
CA GLU A 63 -11.10 -1.56 -3.01
C GLU A 63 -10.12 -2.61 -3.53
N TYR A 64 -8.85 -2.40 -3.28
CA TYR A 64 -7.82 -3.33 -3.68
C TYR A 64 -8.05 -4.69 -3.00
N VAL A 65 -8.37 -4.67 -1.71
CA VAL A 65 -8.65 -5.91 -0.97
C VAL A 65 -9.86 -6.62 -1.58
N LYS A 66 -10.90 -5.88 -1.91
CA LYS A 66 -12.08 -6.49 -2.51
C LYS A 66 -11.75 -7.13 -3.84
N ALA A 67 -10.94 -6.44 -4.63
CA ALA A 67 -10.56 -6.97 -5.94
C ALA A 67 -9.75 -8.25 -5.79
N LEU A 68 -8.86 -8.28 -4.79
CA LEU A 68 -8.07 -9.48 -4.55
C LEU A 68 -8.95 -10.63 -4.07
N GLU A 69 -9.94 -10.33 -3.26
CA GLU A 69 -10.85 -11.37 -2.80
C GLU A 69 -11.59 -12.00 -3.97
N ILE A 70 -11.96 -11.20 -4.94
CA ILE A 70 -12.60 -11.72 -6.13
C ILE A 70 -11.64 -12.63 -6.89
N CYS A 71 -10.39 -12.23 -7.01
CA CYS A 71 -9.40 -13.04 -7.69
C CYS A 71 -9.19 -14.37 -6.98
N VAL A 72 -9.13 -14.36 -5.67
CA VAL A 72 -8.95 -15.58 -4.91
C VAL A 72 -10.14 -16.51 -5.10
N SER A 73 -11.35 -15.95 -5.06
CA SER A 73 -12.54 -16.74 -5.27
C SER A 73 -12.57 -17.36 -6.64
N ALA A 74 -12.23 -16.60 -7.65
CA ALA A 74 -12.23 -17.12 -9.01
C ALA A 74 -11.20 -18.23 -9.17
N THR A 75 -10.03 -18.05 -8.58
CA THR A 75 -9.00 -19.06 -8.65
C THR A 75 -9.43 -20.32 -7.93
N ALA A 76 -10.02 -20.16 -6.76
CA ALA A 76 -10.47 -21.31 -6.01
C ALA A 76 -11.55 -22.06 -6.75
N ASP A 77 -12.45 -21.34 -7.40
CA ASP A 77 -13.50 -21.98 -8.11
C ASP A 77 -13.03 -22.68 -9.35
N GLY A 78 -12.23 -22.06 -10.14
CA GLY A 78 -11.91 -22.60 -11.41
C GLY A 78 -10.52 -23.04 -11.60
N GLY A 79 -9.67 -22.67 -10.76
CA GLY A 79 -8.29 -22.95 -10.97
C GLY A 79 -7.76 -22.23 -12.17
N GLN A 80 -8.50 -21.29 -12.69
CA GLN A 80 -8.11 -20.62 -13.86
C GLN A 80 -7.31 -19.39 -13.55
N GLU A 81 -6.13 -19.26 -14.18
CA GLU A 81 -5.34 -18.17 -13.89
C GLU A 81 -5.60 -17.07 -14.85
N PRO A 82 -5.81 -15.90 -14.44
CA PRO A 82 -6.05 -14.81 -15.35
C PRO A 82 -4.78 -14.43 -16.05
N ASP A 83 -4.93 -13.94 -17.19
CA ASP A 83 -3.81 -13.47 -17.84
C ASP A 83 -3.45 -12.19 -17.32
N GLU A 84 -2.52 -11.83 -17.09
CA GLU A 84 -2.15 -10.67 -16.51
C GLU A 84 -1.90 -9.69 -17.37
N GLU A 85 -2.27 -8.94 -17.62
CA GLU A 85 -1.90 -8.11 -18.37
C GLU A 85 -1.52 -6.95 -17.93
N ARG A 86 -0.99 -6.57 -17.83
CA ARG A 86 -0.41 -5.67 -17.33
C ARG A 86 -0.28 -4.91 -17.44
#